data_208a9a16a8a32c63bbf067faf511a5a4
#
_entry.id   208a9a16a8a32c63bbf067faf511a5a4
#
_cell.length_a   1.000
_cell.length_b   1.000
_cell.length_c   1.000
_cell.angle_alpha   90.00
_cell.angle_beta   90.00
_cell.angle_gamma   90.00
#
_symmetry.space_group_name_H-M   'P 1'
#
loop_
_entity.id
_entity.type
_entity.pdbx_description
1 polymer ?
#
loop_
_entity_poly.entity_id
_entity_poly.type
_entity_poly.pdbx_seq_one_letter_code
_entity_poly.pdbx_strand_id
1 'polypeptide(L)'
;MALSAEVVTREIPEIVDFNKLKSRTAEEALAELVSDLGIVYVTALTRQGCSGCETQKPLFRTLAERMSQENPEKIRFRSYHVNYQDGDKRESWKSKRIFGHAAYPTYTIHVKSHVGPLEIYRSVYPPMEELEKQIKESFELAEFYKAEAETASRSRTDDL
;
A
#
# COMPACT_ATOMS: atom_id res chain seq x y z
N MET A 1 -26.39 -3.23 23.66
CA MET A 1 -25.64 -3.52 22.48
C MET A 1 -24.21 -3.03 22.52
N ALA A 2 -23.40 -3.91 23.00
CA ALA A 2 -22.00 -3.64 23.22
C ALA A 2 -21.15 -3.63 21.92
N LEU A 3 -21.79 -3.87 20.78
CA LEU A 3 -21.09 -4.06 19.52
C LEU A 3 -20.45 -2.82 18.95
N SER A 4 -20.98 -1.63 19.30
CA SER A 4 -20.45 -0.37 18.80
C SER A 4 -19.10 0.01 19.41
N ALA A 5 -18.75 -0.59 20.56
CA ALA A 5 -17.51 -0.26 21.26
C ALA A 5 -16.26 -0.88 20.62
N GLU A 6 -16.45 -1.82 19.71
CA GLU A 6 -15.33 -2.54 19.09
C GLU A 6 -15.05 -2.14 17.65
N VAL A 7 -15.73 -1.12 17.15
CA VAL A 7 -15.41 -0.58 15.83
C VAL A 7 -14.11 0.19 15.96
N VAL A 8 -13.02 -0.52 15.72
CA VAL A 8 -11.71 0.13 15.58
C VAL A 8 -11.76 0.93 14.29
N THR A 9 -11.94 2.25 14.43
CA THR A 9 -11.78 3.15 13.30
C THR A 9 -10.31 3.15 12.89
N ARG A 10 -10.00 2.38 11.86
CA ARG A 10 -8.67 2.46 11.27
C ARG A 10 -8.52 3.82 10.61
N GLU A 11 -7.41 4.45 10.89
CA GLU A 11 -7.03 5.67 10.20
C GLU A 11 -6.85 5.35 8.71
N ILE A 12 -7.45 6.17 7.83
CA ILE A 12 -7.38 5.98 6.39
C ILE A 12 -6.89 7.28 5.75
N PRO A 13 -5.75 7.27 5.04
CA PRO A 13 -4.83 6.14 4.89
C PRO A 13 -4.12 5.81 6.21
N GLU A 14 -3.73 4.54 6.36
CA GLU A 14 -2.95 4.10 7.51
C GLU A 14 -1.57 4.73 7.45
N ILE A 15 -1.13 5.36 8.55
CA ILE A 15 0.21 5.93 8.64
C ILE A 15 1.16 4.84 9.10
N VAL A 16 2.19 4.57 8.30
CA VAL A 16 3.18 3.55 8.61
C VAL A 16 4.46 4.19 9.10
N ASP A 17 4.95 3.70 10.23
CA ASP A 17 6.21 4.12 10.81
C ASP A 17 7.30 3.13 10.40
N PHE A 18 8.29 3.61 9.66
CA PHE A 18 9.42 2.78 9.23
C PHE A 18 10.19 2.15 10.40
N ASN A 19 10.18 2.79 11.55
CA ASN A 19 10.89 2.29 12.73
C ASN A 19 10.23 1.05 13.33
N LYS A 20 8.96 0.80 13.00
CA LYS A 20 8.23 -0.38 13.47
C LYS A 20 8.36 -1.59 12.54
N LEU A 21 8.97 -1.40 11.37
CA LEU A 21 9.24 -2.51 10.46
C LEU A 21 10.38 -3.36 11.03
N LYS A 22 10.08 -4.62 11.30
CA LYS A 22 11.06 -5.56 11.86
C LYS A 22 11.98 -6.17 10.81
N SER A 23 11.72 -5.87 9.57
CA SER A 23 12.41 -6.44 8.42
C SER A 23 13.82 -5.89 8.28
N ARG A 24 14.76 -6.75 7.90
CA ARG A 24 16.18 -6.40 7.72
C ARG A 24 16.50 -5.96 6.31
N THR A 25 15.82 -6.53 5.32
CA THR A 25 16.04 -6.21 3.90
C THR A 25 14.85 -5.50 3.31
N ALA A 26 15.07 -4.82 2.17
CA ALA A 26 14.00 -4.17 1.43
C ALA A 26 12.96 -5.19 0.96
N GLU A 27 13.40 -6.34 0.49
CA GLU A 27 12.54 -7.42 0.03
C GLU A 27 11.64 -7.95 1.16
N GLU A 28 12.21 -8.20 2.35
CA GLU A 28 11.45 -8.64 3.52
C GLU A 28 10.45 -7.59 3.97
N ALA A 29 10.84 -6.32 3.94
CA ALA A 29 9.96 -5.21 4.32
C ALA A 29 8.75 -5.13 3.40
N LEU A 30 8.97 -5.24 2.10
CA LEU A 30 7.89 -5.18 1.12
C LEU A 30 6.97 -6.40 1.25
N ALA A 31 7.51 -7.57 1.53
CA ALA A 31 6.72 -8.78 1.78
C ALA A 31 5.85 -8.64 3.04
N GLU A 32 6.35 -7.97 4.07
CA GLU A 32 5.59 -7.68 5.29
C GLU A 32 4.47 -6.68 5.02
N LEU A 33 4.72 -5.68 4.19
CA LEU A 33 3.75 -4.64 3.85
C LEU A 33 2.65 -5.12 2.90
N VAL A 34 2.96 -6.07 2.03
CA VAL A 34 2.05 -6.64 1.03
C VAL A 34 1.84 -8.12 1.39
N SER A 35 1.21 -8.36 2.52
CA SER A 35 1.16 -9.68 3.15
C SER A 35 0.01 -10.57 2.70
N ASP A 36 -1.10 -10.01 2.29
CA ASP A 36 -2.33 -10.75 2.08
C ASP A 36 -2.74 -10.86 0.61
N LEU A 37 -3.15 -12.06 0.20
CA LEU A 37 -3.73 -12.31 -1.12
C LEU A 37 -5.11 -11.65 -1.23
N GLY A 38 -5.46 -11.21 -2.44
CA GLY A 38 -6.79 -10.66 -2.72
C GLY A 38 -6.96 -9.20 -2.30
N ILE A 39 -5.89 -8.53 -1.92
CA ILE A 39 -5.92 -7.13 -1.48
C ILE A 39 -5.07 -6.28 -2.40
N VAL A 40 -5.58 -5.11 -2.74
CA VAL A 40 -4.85 -4.07 -3.45
C VAL A 40 -4.22 -3.12 -2.44
N TYR A 41 -2.92 -2.97 -2.46
CA TYR A 41 -2.18 -2.10 -1.54
C TYR A 41 -1.76 -0.83 -2.27
N VAL A 42 -2.28 0.30 -1.81
CA VAL A 42 -1.97 1.62 -2.37
C VAL A 42 -1.13 2.40 -1.36
N THR A 43 0.04 2.84 -1.77
CA THR A 43 0.98 3.50 -0.88
C THR A 43 1.34 4.88 -1.41
N ALA A 44 1.20 5.89 -0.56
CA ALA A 44 1.67 7.24 -0.82
C ALA A 44 3.00 7.46 -0.11
N LEU A 45 4.03 7.78 -0.86
CA LEU A 45 5.36 8.09 -0.34
C LEU A 45 5.53 9.60 -0.36
N THR A 46 5.52 10.21 0.82
CA THR A 46 5.57 11.65 0.99
C THR A 46 6.70 12.05 1.93
N ARG A 47 7.04 13.33 1.96
CA ARG A 47 8.04 13.84 2.88
C ARG A 47 7.67 15.21 3.43
N GLN A 48 8.29 15.57 4.51
CA GLN A 48 8.22 16.90 5.08
C GLN A 48 8.79 17.91 4.08
N GLY A 49 8.18 19.10 4.01
CA GLY A 49 8.64 20.17 3.14
C GLY A 49 8.42 19.95 1.65
N CYS A 50 7.46 19.11 1.31
CA CYS A 50 7.12 18.80 -0.09
C CYS A 50 5.76 19.44 -0.43
N SER A 51 5.78 20.47 -1.28
CA SER A 51 4.57 21.20 -1.65
C SER A 51 3.58 20.32 -2.42
N GLY A 52 4.06 19.47 -3.31
CA GLY A 52 3.22 18.53 -4.05
C GLY A 52 2.54 17.51 -3.14
N CYS A 53 3.27 17.05 -2.11
CA CYS A 53 2.71 16.15 -1.10
C CYS A 53 1.55 16.81 -0.36
N GLU A 54 1.73 18.06 0.06
CA GLU A 54 0.71 18.81 0.77
C GLU A 54 -0.53 19.08 -0.10
N THR A 55 -0.32 19.37 -1.39
CA THR A 55 -1.41 19.60 -2.33
C THR A 55 -2.25 18.34 -2.52
N GLN A 56 -1.63 17.18 -2.63
CA GLN A 56 -2.33 15.92 -2.90
C GLN A 56 -2.87 15.22 -1.66
N LYS A 57 -2.38 15.56 -0.49
CA LYS A 57 -2.78 14.91 0.76
C LYS A 57 -4.29 14.85 0.99
N PRO A 58 -5.05 15.97 0.89
CA PRO A 58 -6.51 15.91 1.08
C PRO A 58 -7.22 15.13 -0.04
N LEU A 59 -6.71 15.21 -1.25
CA LEU A 59 -7.29 14.49 -2.40
C LEU A 59 -7.10 12.98 -2.24
N PHE A 60 -5.92 12.57 -1.83
CA PHE A 60 -5.61 11.16 -1.57
C PHE A 60 -6.44 10.62 -0.41
N ARG A 61 -6.60 11.38 0.65
CA ARG A 61 -7.44 10.99 1.80
C ARG A 61 -8.88 10.74 1.37
N THR A 62 -9.45 11.67 0.59
CA THR A 62 -10.82 11.53 0.09
C THR A 62 -10.97 10.28 -0.78
N LEU A 63 -10.02 10.04 -1.67
CA LEU A 63 -10.01 8.85 -2.51
C LEU A 63 -9.93 7.58 -1.65
N ALA A 64 -9.04 7.57 -0.66
CA ALA A 64 -8.82 6.44 0.22
C ALA A 64 -10.08 6.10 1.04
N GLU A 65 -10.72 7.10 1.61
CA GLU A 65 -11.93 6.92 2.40
C GLU A 65 -13.07 6.35 1.54
N ARG A 66 -13.29 6.92 0.36
CA ARG A 66 -14.35 6.49 -0.53
C ARG A 66 -14.14 5.07 -1.05
N MET A 67 -12.95 4.78 -1.54
CA MET A 67 -12.65 3.46 -2.10
C MET A 67 -12.61 2.36 -1.04
N SER A 68 -12.20 2.70 0.18
CA SER A 68 -12.23 1.74 1.29
C SER A 68 -13.67 1.36 1.68
N GLN A 69 -14.59 2.32 1.62
CA GLN A 69 -16.01 2.07 1.88
C GLN A 69 -16.65 1.25 0.76
N GLU A 70 -16.30 1.52 -0.47
CA GLU A 70 -16.83 0.80 -1.64
C GLU A 70 -16.28 -0.62 -1.77
N ASN A 71 -15.09 -0.87 -1.24
CA ASN A 71 -14.37 -2.14 -1.39
C ASN A 71 -13.85 -2.65 -0.04
N PRO A 72 -14.74 -2.94 0.94
CA PRO A 72 -14.30 -3.36 2.26
C PRO A 72 -13.48 -4.65 2.20
N GLU A 73 -12.38 -4.68 2.93
CA GLU A 73 -11.47 -5.82 3.02
C GLU A 73 -10.76 -6.21 1.73
N LYS A 74 -10.86 -5.38 0.68
CA LYS A 74 -10.21 -5.65 -0.61
C LYS A 74 -9.12 -4.65 -0.95
N ILE A 75 -9.00 -3.60 -0.17
CA ILE A 75 -8.03 -2.54 -0.43
C ILE A 75 -7.46 -2.00 0.88
N ARG A 76 -6.19 -1.61 0.83
CA ARG A 76 -5.53 -0.93 1.93
C ARG A 76 -4.77 0.27 1.40
N PHE A 77 -5.04 1.43 1.99
CA PHE A 77 -4.34 2.67 1.69
C PHE A 77 -3.36 2.97 2.80
N ARG A 78 -2.11 3.23 2.44
CA ARG A 78 -1.04 3.53 3.39
C ARG A 78 -0.30 4.79 2.98
N SER A 79 0.21 5.49 3.99
CA SER A 79 1.03 6.67 3.77
C SER A 79 2.33 6.53 4.57
N TYR A 80 3.44 6.74 3.90
CA TYR A 80 4.76 6.83 4.50
C TYR A 80 5.21 8.28 4.37
N HIS A 81 5.17 8.99 5.48
CA HIS A 81 5.59 10.37 5.54
C HIS A 81 7.00 10.46 6.15
N VAL A 82 7.96 10.82 5.32
CA VAL A 82 9.37 10.83 5.68
C VAL A 82 9.74 12.17 6.31
N ASN A 83 10.40 12.14 7.45
CA ASN A 83 10.93 13.33 8.11
C ASN A 83 12.26 13.75 7.48
N TYR A 84 12.41 15.08 7.32
CA TYR A 84 13.65 15.70 6.87
C TYR A 84 14.17 16.70 7.91
N GLN A 85 13.86 16.51 9.17
CA GLN A 85 14.25 17.44 10.22
C GLN A 85 15.77 17.51 10.34
N ASP A 86 16.30 18.74 10.41
CA ASP A 86 17.71 19.02 10.67
C ASP A 86 18.68 18.31 9.70
N GLY A 87 18.21 18.10 8.46
CA GLY A 87 19.02 17.44 7.43
C GLY A 87 19.14 15.92 7.58
N ASP A 88 18.40 15.34 8.51
CA ASP A 88 18.40 13.88 8.69
C ASP A 88 17.61 13.20 7.58
N LYS A 89 18.31 12.44 6.74
CA LYS A 89 17.73 11.77 5.58
C LYS A 89 17.59 10.25 5.75
N ARG A 90 17.74 9.74 6.97
CA ARG A 90 17.71 8.28 7.21
C ARG A 90 16.39 7.65 6.78
N GLU A 91 15.25 8.27 7.10
CA GLU A 91 13.95 7.77 6.69
C GLU A 91 13.78 7.81 5.18
N SER A 92 14.27 8.87 4.54
CA SER A 92 14.24 9.00 3.08
C SER A 92 15.02 7.89 2.41
N TRP A 93 16.22 7.60 2.89
CA TRP A 93 17.05 6.51 2.35
C TRP A 93 16.36 5.16 2.53
N LYS A 94 15.71 4.93 3.66
CA LYS A 94 14.98 3.71 3.95
C LYS A 94 13.77 3.56 3.01
N SER A 95 13.01 4.63 2.84
CA SER A 95 11.88 4.66 1.92
C SER A 95 12.32 4.33 0.49
N LYS A 96 13.38 4.99 0.02
CA LYS A 96 13.91 4.77 -1.33
C LYS A 96 14.45 3.36 -1.51
N ARG A 97 15.07 2.80 -0.48
CA ARG A 97 15.59 1.44 -0.52
C ARG A 97 14.46 0.41 -0.62
N ILE A 98 13.41 0.57 0.16
CA ILE A 98 12.28 -0.37 0.19
C ILE A 98 11.47 -0.30 -1.10
N PHE A 99 11.11 0.90 -1.54
CA PHE A 99 10.23 1.10 -2.68
C PHE A 99 10.95 1.39 -3.99
N GLY A 100 12.23 1.68 -3.95
CA GLY A 100 13.01 1.97 -5.15
C GLY A 100 12.60 3.27 -5.84
N HIS A 101 12.01 4.22 -5.12
CA HIS A 101 11.57 5.48 -5.70
C HIS A 101 12.63 6.57 -5.58
N ALA A 102 12.50 7.61 -6.40
CA ALA A 102 13.47 8.71 -6.44
C ALA A 102 12.86 10.07 -6.09
N ALA A 103 11.56 10.20 -6.11
CA ALA A 103 10.87 11.50 -5.97
C ALA A 103 9.70 11.42 -5.00
N TYR A 104 9.18 12.59 -4.61
CA TYR A 104 8.01 12.74 -3.74
C TYR A 104 7.03 13.74 -4.36
N PRO A 105 5.70 13.52 -4.29
CA PRO A 105 5.10 12.28 -3.82
C PRO A 105 5.18 11.20 -4.88
N THR A 106 5.43 9.97 -4.48
CA THR A 106 5.33 8.80 -5.34
C THR A 106 4.20 7.92 -4.82
N TYR A 107 3.37 7.42 -5.73
CA TYR A 107 2.30 6.49 -5.39
C TYR A 107 2.60 5.14 -6.03
N THR A 108 2.40 4.07 -5.27
CA THR A 108 2.58 2.71 -5.77
C THR A 108 1.33 1.89 -5.52
N ILE A 109 1.09 0.93 -6.39
CA ILE A 109 0.04 -0.07 -6.22
C ILE A 109 0.71 -1.44 -6.25
N HIS A 110 0.46 -2.24 -5.24
CA HIS A 110 0.97 -3.61 -5.14
C HIS A 110 -0.17 -4.59 -4.92
N VAL A 111 0.02 -5.80 -5.42
CA VAL A 111 -0.79 -6.96 -5.06
C VAL A 111 0.17 -8.09 -4.69
N LYS A 112 -0.29 -9.07 -3.91
CA LYS A 112 0.51 -10.24 -3.61
C LYS A 112 0.29 -11.27 -4.71
N SER A 113 1.40 -11.67 -5.35
CA SER A 113 1.41 -12.74 -6.34
C SER A 113 1.89 -14.05 -5.69
N HIS A 114 1.94 -15.14 -6.47
CA HIS A 114 2.43 -16.43 -6.00
C HIS A 114 3.92 -16.42 -5.62
N VAL A 115 4.68 -15.42 -6.07
CA VAL A 115 6.10 -15.27 -5.74
C VAL A 115 6.38 -14.10 -4.80
N GLY A 116 5.36 -13.44 -4.30
CA GLY A 116 5.49 -12.31 -3.39
C GLY A 116 4.88 -11.03 -3.92
N PRO A 117 5.26 -9.88 -3.36
CA PRO A 117 4.72 -8.59 -3.80
C PRO A 117 5.01 -8.30 -5.26
N LEU A 118 4.01 -7.82 -5.97
CA LEU A 118 4.11 -7.40 -7.36
C LEU A 118 3.67 -5.95 -7.48
N GLU A 119 4.54 -5.10 -7.98
CA GLU A 119 4.22 -3.71 -8.23
C GLU A 119 3.47 -3.58 -9.55
N ILE A 120 2.23 -3.07 -9.48
CA ILE A 120 1.34 -2.93 -10.63
C ILE A 120 1.48 -1.56 -11.28
N TYR A 121 1.72 -0.54 -10.45
CA TYR A 121 1.70 0.84 -10.89
C TYR A 121 2.60 1.68 -10.01
N ARG A 122 3.22 2.66 -10.63
CA ARG A 122 4.06 3.65 -9.95
C ARG A 122 3.92 4.97 -10.70
N SER A 123 3.71 6.06 -9.99
CA SER A 123 3.68 7.38 -10.60
C SER A 123 4.08 8.47 -9.61
N VAL A 124 4.71 9.51 -10.13
CA VAL A 124 5.10 10.71 -9.38
C VAL A 124 4.06 11.79 -9.64
N TYR A 125 3.43 12.27 -8.58
CA TYR A 125 2.44 13.36 -8.67
C TYR A 125 1.37 13.12 -9.75
N PRO A 126 0.69 11.99 -9.76
CA PRO A 126 -0.33 11.71 -10.78
C PRO A 126 -1.62 12.48 -10.50
N PRO A 127 -2.44 12.74 -11.51
CA PRO A 127 -3.82 13.12 -11.27
C PRO A 127 -4.53 12.04 -10.47
N MET A 128 -5.38 12.41 -9.52
CA MET A 128 -6.05 11.40 -8.68
C MET A 128 -6.99 10.50 -9.48
N GLU A 129 -7.56 10.99 -10.57
CA GLU A 129 -8.40 10.20 -11.46
C GLU A 129 -7.62 9.06 -12.11
N GLU A 130 -6.36 9.30 -12.48
CA GLU A 130 -5.49 8.26 -13.02
C GLU A 130 -5.16 7.21 -11.97
N LEU A 131 -4.84 7.63 -10.75
CA LEU A 131 -4.58 6.72 -9.66
C LEU A 131 -5.80 5.85 -9.37
N GLU A 132 -6.97 6.44 -9.31
CA GLU A 132 -8.23 5.71 -9.09
C GLU A 132 -8.46 4.66 -10.19
N LYS A 133 -8.25 5.02 -11.45
CA LYS A 133 -8.40 4.11 -12.58
C LYS A 133 -7.47 2.91 -12.43
N GLN A 134 -6.22 3.14 -12.10
CA GLN A 134 -5.23 2.08 -11.92
C GLN A 134 -5.58 1.18 -10.73
N ILE A 135 -6.10 1.74 -9.67
CA ILE A 135 -6.57 0.97 -8.52
C ILE A 135 -7.69 0.03 -8.94
N LYS A 136 -8.69 0.54 -9.66
CA LYS A 136 -9.84 -0.26 -10.12
C LYS A 136 -9.40 -1.41 -11.01
N GLU A 137 -8.45 -1.18 -11.89
CA GLU A 137 -7.91 -2.23 -12.76
C GLU A 137 -7.12 -3.29 -11.99
N SER A 138 -6.59 -2.95 -10.82
CA SER A 138 -5.77 -3.85 -10.02
C SER A 138 -6.57 -4.90 -9.24
N PHE A 139 -7.85 -4.67 -8.98
CA PHE A 139 -8.68 -5.62 -8.24
C PHE A 139 -8.77 -6.98 -8.92
N GLU A 140 -8.91 -6.99 -10.22
CA GLU A 140 -9.02 -8.22 -10.99
C GLU A 140 -7.76 -9.07 -10.85
N LEU A 141 -6.60 -8.44 -10.89
CA LEU A 141 -5.33 -9.13 -10.72
C LEU A 141 -5.15 -9.69 -9.31
N ALA A 142 -5.56 -8.93 -8.29
CA ALA A 142 -5.52 -9.40 -6.91
C ALA A 142 -6.37 -10.65 -6.72
N GLU A 143 -7.58 -10.67 -7.28
CA GLU A 143 -8.47 -11.82 -7.23
C GLU A 143 -7.92 -13.02 -8.01
N PHE A 144 -7.27 -12.76 -9.13
CA PHE A 144 -6.64 -13.81 -9.93
C PHE A 144 -5.57 -14.56 -9.10
N TYR A 145 -4.69 -13.86 -8.43
CA TYR A 145 -3.64 -14.49 -7.63
C TYR A 145 -4.20 -15.21 -6.41
N LYS A 146 -5.27 -14.69 -5.83
CA LYS A 146 -5.94 -15.35 -4.72
C LYS A 146 -6.55 -16.69 -5.16
N ALA A 147 -7.25 -16.69 -6.29
CA ALA A 147 -7.85 -17.89 -6.85
C ALA A 147 -6.79 -18.91 -7.25
N GLU A 148 -5.68 -18.45 -7.83
CA GLU A 148 -4.57 -19.30 -8.21
C GLU A 148 -3.95 -20.00 -7.00
N ALA A 149 -3.78 -19.28 -5.90
CA ALA A 149 -3.23 -19.83 -4.66
C ALA A 149 -4.16 -20.88 -4.04
N GLU A 150 -5.47 -20.65 -4.08
CA GLU A 150 -6.47 -21.59 -3.59
C GLU A 150 -6.47 -22.88 -4.44
N THR A 151 -6.36 -22.75 -5.75
CA THR A 151 -6.28 -23.88 -6.67
C THR A 151 -5.02 -24.72 -6.43
N ALA A 152 -3.87 -24.07 -6.27
CA ALA A 152 -2.61 -24.73 -5.97
C ALA A 152 -2.66 -25.47 -4.64
N SER A 153 -3.29 -24.90 -3.63
CA SER A 153 -3.47 -25.52 -2.32
C SER A 153 -4.32 -26.78 -2.41
N ARG A 154 -5.42 -26.74 -3.15
CA ARG A 154 -6.29 -27.92 -3.39
C ARG A 154 -5.57 -29.03 -4.12
N SER A 155 -4.81 -28.68 -5.15
CA SER A 155 -4.05 -29.64 -5.96
C SER A 155 -3.02 -30.39 -5.09
N ARG A 156 -2.35 -29.73 -4.17
CA ARG A 156 -1.41 -30.37 -3.25
C ARG A 156 -2.11 -31.31 -2.27
N THR A 157 -3.31 -30.98 -1.84
CA THR A 157 -4.08 -31.82 -0.93
C THR A 157 -4.57 -33.08 -1.64
N ASP A 158 -4.95 -32.96 -2.91
CA ASP A 158 -5.42 -34.09 -3.73
C ASP A 158 -4.31 -35.06 -4.09
N ASP A 159 -3.06 -34.63 -4.13
CA ASP A 159 -1.89 -35.48 -4.42
C ASP A 159 -1.40 -36.28 -3.20
N LEU A 160 -1.97 -36.06 -2.06
CA LEU A 160 -1.70 -36.82 -0.85
C LEU A 160 -2.67 -38.00 -0.70
#